data_197b1ecdcbe509361d5c22ef514fdf25
#
_entry.id   197b1ecdcbe509361d5c22ef514fdf25
#
_cell.length_a   1.000
_cell.length_b   1.000
_cell.length_c   1.000
_cell.angle_alpha   90.00
_cell.angle_beta   90.00
_cell.angle_gamma   90.00
#
_symmetry.space_group_name_H-M   'P 1'
#
loop_
_entity.id
_entity.type
_entity.pdbx_description
1 polymer ?
#
loop_
_entity_poly.entity_id
_entity_poly.type
_entity_poly.pdbx_seq_one_letter_code
_entity_poly.pdbx_strand_id
1 'polypeptide(L)'
;MKTEGMYLVFHTNGMEPDEKKECARYDAVLRSVGDVDIQLLGIGRNGHIGFNEPDNCFAKGAHCVELTESTIEANKRFFASEDEVPRRAYSMGIHTIMTAKKVLVVASGEDKAWAIRESCFGPVTPKVPGSILQLHNDAIVIADEAALSLCGDFL
;
A
#
# COMPACT_ATOMS: atom_id res chain seq x y z
N MET A 1 25.01 11.31 -28.06
CA MET A 1 24.54 12.27 -27.04
C MET A 1 23.67 11.48 -26.10
N LYS A 2 24.13 11.20 -24.88
CA LYS A 2 23.28 10.53 -23.87
C LYS A 2 22.28 11.58 -23.39
N THR A 3 21.01 11.41 -23.67
CA THR A 3 19.95 12.19 -23.05
C THR A 3 19.96 11.79 -21.57
N GLU A 4 20.42 12.70 -20.71
CA GLU A 4 20.17 12.56 -19.27
C GLU A 4 18.67 12.49 -19.07
N GLY A 5 18.17 11.37 -18.57
CA GLY A 5 16.76 11.18 -18.32
C GLY A 5 16.28 12.15 -17.25
N MET A 6 15.29 12.96 -17.56
CA MET A 6 14.62 13.79 -16.57
C MET A 6 13.71 12.90 -15.74
N TYR A 7 13.91 12.88 -14.42
CA TYR A 7 13.04 12.17 -13.47
C TYR A 7 11.99 13.15 -12.95
N LEU A 8 10.72 12.78 -13.06
CA LEU A 8 9.62 13.49 -12.43
C LEU A 8 9.14 12.67 -11.23
N VAL A 9 9.03 13.31 -10.08
CA VAL A 9 8.52 12.69 -8.85
C VAL A 9 7.19 13.35 -8.48
N PHE A 10 6.16 12.55 -8.36
CA PHE A 10 4.84 12.99 -7.91
C PHE A 10 4.50 12.29 -6.60
N HIS A 11 4.01 13.05 -5.65
CA HIS A 11 3.57 12.54 -4.35
C HIS A 11 2.30 13.27 -3.90
N THR A 12 1.62 12.72 -2.91
CA THR A 12 0.53 13.39 -2.21
C THR A 12 1.06 14.57 -1.39
N ASN A 13 0.26 15.62 -1.26
CA ASN A 13 0.57 16.76 -0.39
C ASN A 13 -0.08 16.54 0.98
N GLY A 14 0.66 15.97 1.92
CA GLY A 14 0.19 15.72 3.28
C GLY A 14 -0.18 16.98 4.09
N MET A 15 0.16 18.17 3.59
CA MET A 15 -0.16 19.46 4.22
C MET A 15 -1.43 20.11 3.68
N GLU A 16 -2.07 19.55 2.65
CA GLU A 16 -3.35 20.07 2.14
C GLU A 16 -4.48 19.68 3.10
N PRO A 17 -5.18 20.64 3.73
CA PRO A 17 -6.24 20.33 4.66
C PRO A 17 -7.56 19.90 3.98
N ASP A 18 -7.76 20.27 2.72
CA ASP A 18 -8.92 19.85 1.93
C ASP A 18 -8.65 18.50 1.27
N GLU A 19 -9.17 17.44 1.90
CA GLU A 19 -9.00 16.07 1.46
C GLU A 19 -9.53 15.83 0.05
N LYS A 20 -10.68 16.39 -0.29
CA LYS A 20 -11.30 16.22 -1.60
C LYS A 20 -10.45 16.84 -2.70
N LYS A 21 -9.90 18.02 -2.41
CA LYS A 21 -9.02 18.74 -3.33
C LYS A 21 -7.73 17.95 -3.57
N GLU A 22 -7.08 17.43 -2.51
CA GLU A 22 -5.85 16.68 -2.65
C GLU A 22 -6.07 15.34 -3.36
N CYS A 23 -7.09 14.59 -2.98
CA CYS A 23 -7.42 13.32 -3.63
C CYS A 23 -7.71 13.53 -5.13
N ALA A 24 -8.49 14.55 -5.49
CA ALA A 24 -8.79 14.88 -6.88
C ALA A 24 -7.52 15.29 -7.66
N ARG A 25 -6.64 16.09 -7.03
CA ARG A 25 -5.36 16.50 -7.62
C ARG A 25 -4.48 15.28 -7.89
N TYR A 26 -4.31 14.40 -6.90
CA TYR A 26 -3.45 13.24 -7.01
C TYR A 26 -3.97 12.23 -8.03
N ASP A 27 -5.26 11.95 -8.03
CA ASP A 27 -5.90 11.13 -9.07
C ASP A 27 -5.73 11.73 -10.49
N ALA A 28 -5.77 13.07 -10.62
CA ALA A 28 -5.50 13.72 -11.91
C ALA A 28 -4.04 13.56 -12.35
N VAL A 29 -3.09 13.64 -11.41
CA VAL A 29 -1.67 13.36 -11.69
C VAL A 29 -1.50 11.91 -12.15
N LEU A 30 -2.05 10.93 -11.43
CA LEU A 30 -1.96 9.52 -11.81
C LEU A 30 -2.52 9.28 -13.23
N ARG A 31 -3.68 9.86 -13.55
CA ARG A 31 -4.25 9.78 -14.91
C ARG A 31 -3.36 10.44 -15.97
N SER A 32 -2.65 11.51 -15.64
CA SER A 32 -1.82 12.24 -16.60
C SER A 32 -0.55 11.50 -16.99
N VAL A 33 -0.03 10.65 -16.10
CA VAL A 33 1.19 9.86 -16.37
C VAL A 33 0.87 8.48 -16.99
N GLY A 34 -0.41 8.09 -17.02
CA GLY A 34 -0.86 6.80 -17.58
C GLY A 34 -0.68 5.64 -16.62
N ASP A 35 -0.72 4.42 -17.17
CA ASP A 35 -0.62 3.20 -16.39
C ASP A 35 0.75 3.06 -15.72
N VAL A 36 0.74 2.60 -14.47
CA VAL A 36 1.95 2.30 -13.71
C VAL A 36 2.57 1.01 -14.27
N ASP A 37 3.82 1.06 -14.69
CA ASP A 37 4.52 -0.14 -15.18
C ASP A 37 4.83 -1.12 -14.05
N ILE A 38 5.34 -0.61 -12.93
CA ILE A 38 5.64 -1.42 -11.74
C ILE A 38 5.16 -0.67 -10.49
N GLN A 39 4.30 -1.30 -9.72
CA GLN A 39 3.87 -0.85 -8.40
C GLN A 39 4.66 -1.63 -7.34
N LEU A 40 5.57 -0.95 -6.65
CA LEU A 40 6.25 -1.52 -5.49
C LEU A 40 5.41 -1.27 -4.23
N LEU A 41 5.19 -2.31 -3.43
CA LEU A 41 4.43 -2.27 -2.19
C LEU A 41 5.18 -2.97 -1.06
N GLY A 42 5.09 -2.42 0.14
CA GLY A 42 5.18 -3.19 1.37
C GLY A 42 3.82 -3.70 1.80
N ILE A 43 3.79 -4.48 2.89
CA ILE A 43 2.55 -4.92 3.51
C ILE A 43 2.55 -4.58 5.00
N GLY A 44 1.44 -4.03 5.50
CA GLY A 44 1.25 -3.79 6.93
C GLY A 44 1.00 -5.08 7.70
N ARG A 45 1.21 -5.06 9.03
CA ARG A 45 0.92 -6.20 9.91
C ARG A 45 -0.54 -6.65 9.85
N ASN A 46 -1.45 -5.73 9.57
CA ASN A 46 -2.89 -5.96 9.40
C ASN A 46 -3.31 -6.22 7.94
N GLY A 47 -2.35 -6.42 7.04
CA GLY A 47 -2.60 -6.71 5.63
C GLY A 47 -2.88 -5.49 4.75
N HIS A 48 -2.70 -4.25 5.25
CA HIS A 48 -2.83 -3.07 4.40
C HIS A 48 -1.73 -2.99 3.33
N ILE A 49 -2.07 -2.43 2.19
CA ILE A 49 -1.15 -2.11 1.08
C ILE A 49 -1.27 -0.63 0.70
N GLY A 50 -0.13 0.08 0.56
CA GLY A 50 -0.12 1.53 0.66
C GLY A 50 -0.65 1.91 2.04
N PHE A 51 -1.55 2.89 2.13
CA PHE A 51 -2.35 3.12 3.36
C PHE A 51 -3.83 2.74 3.15
N ASN A 52 -4.10 1.70 2.33
CA ASN A 52 -5.43 1.11 2.28
C ASN A 52 -5.60 0.19 3.50
N GLU A 53 -6.10 0.76 4.61
CA GLU A 53 -6.33 0.06 5.87
C GLU A 53 -7.54 -0.90 5.79
N PRO A 54 -7.62 -1.91 6.68
CA PRO A 54 -8.79 -2.78 6.78
C PRO A 54 -10.10 -1.99 6.96
N ASP A 55 -11.06 -2.22 6.07
CA ASP A 55 -12.35 -1.50 6.04
C ASP A 55 -13.49 -2.45 5.60
N ASN A 56 -14.67 -1.90 5.35
CA ASN A 56 -15.84 -2.61 4.82
C ASN A 56 -15.90 -2.64 3.29
N CYS A 57 -15.09 -1.82 2.62
CA CYS A 57 -14.98 -1.78 1.17
C CYS A 57 -13.55 -1.43 0.74
N PHE A 58 -13.22 -1.75 -0.50
CA PHE A 58 -11.98 -1.30 -1.13
C PHE A 58 -12.14 0.14 -1.63
N ALA A 59 -11.31 1.06 -1.13
CA ALA A 59 -11.29 2.44 -1.63
C ALA A 59 -10.76 2.47 -3.07
N LYS A 60 -11.58 2.97 -4.01
CA LYS A 60 -11.23 2.93 -5.43
C LYS A 60 -10.15 3.94 -5.80
N GLY A 61 -10.38 5.22 -5.51
CA GLY A 61 -9.49 6.34 -5.85
C GLY A 61 -8.61 6.77 -4.70
N ALA A 62 -7.81 7.80 -4.92
CA ALA A 62 -7.04 8.43 -3.85
C ALA A 62 -7.98 8.88 -2.72
N HIS A 63 -7.57 8.68 -1.49
CA HIS A 63 -8.38 8.98 -0.31
C HIS A 63 -7.50 9.37 0.88
N CYS A 64 -8.11 10.06 1.83
CA CYS A 64 -7.54 10.28 3.14
C CYS A 64 -8.03 9.17 4.08
N VAL A 65 -7.12 8.57 4.81
CA VAL A 65 -7.40 7.46 5.72
C VAL A 65 -6.98 7.83 7.13
N GLU A 66 -7.76 7.43 8.12
CA GLU A 66 -7.33 7.42 9.51
C GLU A 66 -6.48 6.17 9.73
N LEU A 67 -5.25 6.38 10.22
CA LEU A 67 -4.33 5.27 10.46
C LEU A 67 -4.77 4.46 11.69
N THR A 68 -4.70 3.14 11.58
CA THR A 68 -4.98 2.27 12.72
C THR A 68 -3.88 2.40 13.79
N GLU A 69 -4.19 2.09 15.04
CA GLU A 69 -3.22 2.11 16.14
C GLU A 69 -1.99 1.24 15.83
N SER A 70 -2.18 0.09 15.16
CA SER A 70 -1.07 -0.77 14.75
C SER A 70 -0.15 -0.10 13.73
N THR A 71 -0.70 0.72 12.84
CA THR A 71 0.07 1.48 11.84
C THR A 71 0.79 2.65 12.50
N ILE A 72 0.16 3.35 13.45
CA ILE A 72 0.76 4.43 14.23
C ILE A 72 1.95 3.87 15.03
N GLU A 73 1.74 2.79 15.77
CA GLU A 73 2.78 2.13 16.56
C GLU A 73 3.97 1.68 15.70
N ALA A 74 3.71 1.10 14.51
CA ALA A 74 4.77 0.68 13.61
C ALA A 74 5.61 1.85 13.06
N ASN A 75 5.00 3.04 12.95
CA ASN A 75 5.66 4.22 12.38
C ASN A 75 6.28 5.14 13.43
N LYS A 76 5.96 5.03 14.72
CA LYS A 76 6.48 5.92 15.77
C LYS A 76 8.00 5.99 15.81
N ARG A 77 8.69 4.95 15.39
CA ARG A 77 10.16 4.88 15.32
C ARG A 77 10.80 5.94 14.42
N PHE A 78 10.03 6.58 13.55
CA PHE A 78 10.49 7.63 12.64
C PHE A 78 10.25 9.05 13.17
N PHE A 79 9.63 9.19 14.36
CA PHE A 79 9.26 10.46 14.97
C PHE A 79 9.90 10.59 16.35
N ALA A 80 10.06 11.82 16.84
CA ALA A 80 10.66 12.07 18.15
C ALA A 80 9.72 11.68 19.31
N SER A 81 8.40 11.73 19.08
CA SER A 81 7.38 11.30 20.05
C SER A 81 6.19 10.69 19.32
N GLU A 82 5.36 9.92 20.04
CA GLU A 82 4.13 9.35 19.49
C GLU A 82 3.12 10.43 19.07
N ASP A 83 3.09 11.56 19.77
CA ASP A 83 2.19 12.67 19.48
C ASP A 83 2.52 13.36 18.14
N GLU A 84 3.75 13.19 17.65
CA GLU A 84 4.18 13.70 16.35
C GLU A 84 3.81 12.79 15.19
N VAL A 85 3.41 11.56 15.47
CA VAL A 85 2.99 10.61 14.42
C VAL A 85 1.67 11.09 13.81
N PRO A 86 1.62 11.35 12.49
CA PRO A 86 0.37 11.70 11.84
C PRO A 86 -0.69 10.62 12.07
N ARG A 87 -1.91 11.04 12.40
CA ARG A 87 -3.07 10.14 12.58
C ARG A 87 -3.79 9.86 11.27
N ARG A 88 -3.46 10.59 10.21
CA ARG A 88 -4.09 10.52 8.89
C ARG A 88 -3.04 10.52 7.81
N ALA A 89 -3.32 9.84 6.70
CA ALA A 89 -2.47 9.82 5.53
C ALA A 89 -3.30 9.87 4.24
N TYR A 90 -2.72 10.42 3.19
CA TYR A 90 -3.25 10.29 1.83
C TYR A 90 -2.69 9.04 1.19
N SER A 91 -3.53 8.25 0.56
CA SER A 91 -3.15 7.02 -0.14
C SER A 91 -3.71 6.99 -1.55
N MET A 92 -2.98 6.34 -2.45
CA MET A 92 -3.58 5.88 -3.70
C MET A 92 -4.64 4.81 -3.41
N GLY A 93 -5.70 4.78 -4.19
CA GLY A 93 -6.73 3.76 -4.05
C GLY A 93 -6.34 2.43 -4.69
N ILE A 94 -7.12 1.41 -4.37
CA ILE A 94 -6.92 0.04 -4.87
C ILE A 94 -6.98 -0.03 -6.41
N HIS A 95 -7.77 0.82 -7.06
CA HIS A 95 -7.83 0.85 -8.53
C HIS A 95 -6.45 1.10 -9.16
N THR A 96 -5.70 2.07 -8.67
CA THR A 96 -4.35 2.37 -9.20
C THR A 96 -3.40 1.19 -9.02
N ILE A 97 -3.48 0.51 -7.88
CA ILE A 97 -2.67 -0.69 -7.62
C ILE A 97 -3.05 -1.80 -8.59
N MET A 98 -4.35 -2.07 -8.75
CA MET A 98 -4.86 -3.17 -9.57
C MET A 98 -4.75 -2.93 -11.08
N THR A 99 -4.57 -1.69 -11.52
CA THR A 99 -4.33 -1.37 -12.94
C THR A 99 -2.85 -1.25 -13.29
N ALA A 100 -1.94 -1.37 -12.33
CA ALA A 100 -0.52 -1.47 -12.62
C ALA A 100 -0.24 -2.71 -13.48
N LYS A 101 0.73 -2.62 -14.40
CA LYS A 101 1.10 -3.76 -15.25
C LYS A 101 1.71 -4.90 -14.44
N LYS A 102 2.48 -4.54 -13.41
CA LYS A 102 3.09 -5.47 -12.46
C LYS A 102 3.03 -4.91 -11.04
N VAL A 103 2.71 -5.77 -10.09
CA VAL A 103 2.82 -5.46 -8.65
C VAL A 103 3.94 -6.29 -8.04
N LEU A 104 4.80 -5.64 -7.28
CA LEU A 104 5.86 -6.27 -6.51
C LEU A 104 5.64 -5.97 -5.03
N VAL A 105 5.32 -6.99 -4.24
CA VAL A 105 5.19 -6.88 -2.78
C VAL A 105 6.47 -7.38 -2.13
N VAL A 106 7.03 -6.60 -1.22
CA VAL A 106 8.21 -6.99 -0.45
C VAL A 106 7.87 -7.02 1.04
N ALA A 107 8.12 -8.15 1.67
CA ALA A 107 7.87 -8.36 3.11
C ALA A 107 9.06 -9.04 3.78
N SER A 108 9.37 -8.61 5.00
CA SER A 108 10.44 -9.19 5.81
C SER A 108 10.06 -9.19 7.29
N GLY A 109 10.37 -10.29 7.96
CA GLY A 109 10.15 -10.46 9.39
C GLY A 109 8.87 -11.19 9.75
N GLU A 110 8.90 -11.88 10.89
CA GLU A 110 7.80 -12.71 11.41
C GLU A 110 6.51 -11.89 11.66
N ASP A 111 6.64 -10.60 11.97
CA ASP A 111 5.50 -9.70 12.17
C ASP A 111 4.64 -9.50 10.89
N LYS A 112 5.11 -9.95 9.73
CA LYS A 112 4.38 -9.96 8.46
C LYS A 112 3.72 -11.31 8.13
N ALA A 113 4.05 -12.38 8.86
CA ALA A 113 3.65 -13.73 8.51
C ALA A 113 2.12 -13.90 8.38
N TRP A 114 1.35 -13.36 9.33
CA TRP A 114 -0.11 -13.37 9.25
C TRP A 114 -0.62 -12.61 8.02
N ALA A 115 -0.10 -11.41 7.79
CA ALA A 115 -0.52 -10.57 6.67
C ALA A 115 -0.22 -11.21 5.32
N ILE A 116 0.94 -11.83 5.15
CA ILE A 116 1.31 -12.57 3.94
C ILE A 116 0.39 -13.77 3.75
N ARG A 117 0.19 -14.59 4.80
CA ARG A 117 -0.69 -15.74 4.73
C ARG A 117 -2.11 -15.36 4.31
N GLU A 118 -2.71 -14.38 4.99
CA GLU A 118 -4.09 -13.96 4.69
C GLU A 118 -4.21 -13.26 3.34
N SER A 119 -3.18 -12.52 2.91
CA SER A 119 -3.20 -11.84 1.61
C SER A 119 -3.02 -12.81 0.44
N CYS A 120 -2.24 -13.87 0.60
CA CYS A 120 -1.93 -14.79 -0.51
C CYS A 120 -2.88 -16.00 -0.55
N PHE A 121 -3.37 -16.47 0.59
CA PHE A 121 -4.08 -17.74 0.70
C PHE A 121 -5.42 -17.63 1.43
N GLY A 122 -5.71 -16.49 2.07
CA GLY A 122 -6.99 -16.21 2.70
C GLY A 122 -8.07 -15.77 1.70
N PRO A 123 -9.30 -15.49 2.16
CA PRO A 123 -10.35 -14.97 1.29
C PRO A 123 -10.03 -13.54 0.83
N VAL A 124 -10.42 -13.21 -0.41
CA VAL A 124 -10.35 -11.82 -0.90
C VAL A 124 -11.37 -10.97 -0.15
N THR A 125 -10.90 -10.03 0.64
CA THR A 125 -11.74 -9.21 1.51
C THR A 125 -11.09 -7.85 1.80
N PRO A 126 -11.87 -6.75 1.90
CA PRO A 126 -11.34 -5.46 2.32
C PRO A 126 -10.88 -5.43 3.80
N LYS A 127 -11.17 -6.47 4.58
CA LYS A 127 -10.62 -6.65 5.94
C LYS A 127 -9.13 -7.02 5.94
N VAL A 128 -8.64 -7.52 4.80
CA VAL A 128 -7.23 -7.76 4.50
C VAL A 128 -6.95 -7.17 3.13
N PRO A 129 -6.67 -5.87 3.02
CA PRO A 129 -6.59 -5.20 1.72
C PRO A 129 -5.61 -5.82 0.73
N GLY A 130 -4.49 -6.36 1.21
CA GLY A 130 -3.53 -7.10 0.39
C GLY A 130 -4.11 -8.32 -0.31
N SER A 131 -5.21 -8.89 0.19
CA SER A 131 -5.87 -10.06 -0.41
C SER A 131 -6.41 -9.80 -1.81
N ILE A 132 -6.69 -8.54 -2.18
CA ILE A 132 -7.13 -8.17 -3.53
C ILE A 132 -6.09 -8.52 -4.60
N LEU A 133 -4.82 -8.59 -4.23
CA LEU A 133 -3.72 -8.90 -5.15
C LEU A 133 -3.80 -10.32 -5.72
N GLN A 134 -4.55 -11.23 -5.08
CA GLN A 134 -4.87 -12.55 -5.65
C GLN A 134 -5.61 -12.45 -6.99
N LEU A 135 -6.27 -11.34 -7.26
CA LEU A 135 -7.00 -11.07 -8.51
C LEU A 135 -6.18 -10.25 -9.51
N HIS A 136 -4.94 -9.90 -9.19
CA HIS A 136 -4.07 -9.16 -10.09
C HIS A 136 -3.42 -10.11 -11.12
N ASN A 137 -3.31 -9.68 -12.37
CA ASN A 137 -2.78 -10.52 -13.45
C ASN A 137 -1.27 -10.84 -13.33
N ASP A 138 -0.49 -9.96 -12.69
CA ASP A 138 0.97 -10.10 -12.53
C ASP A 138 1.40 -9.49 -11.20
N ALA A 139 1.12 -10.21 -10.10
CA ALA A 139 1.57 -9.85 -8.76
C ALA A 139 2.63 -10.85 -8.28
N ILE A 140 3.74 -10.32 -7.80
CA ILE A 140 4.86 -11.08 -7.25
C ILE A 140 5.04 -10.69 -5.79
N VAL A 141 5.15 -11.68 -4.91
CA VAL A 141 5.48 -11.51 -3.50
C VAL A 141 6.91 -12.02 -3.26
N ILE A 142 7.76 -11.14 -2.74
CA ILE A 142 9.10 -11.48 -2.26
C ILE A 142 9.07 -11.37 -0.74
N ALA A 143 9.31 -12.48 -0.07
CA ALA A 143 9.28 -12.54 1.38
C ALA A 143 10.43 -13.41 1.90
N ASP A 144 10.98 -13.07 3.08
CA ASP A 144 11.92 -13.92 3.77
C ASP A 144 11.23 -15.10 4.49
N GLU A 145 12.03 -16.07 4.96
CA GLU A 145 11.51 -17.25 5.65
C GLU A 145 10.66 -16.89 6.89
N ALA A 146 11.03 -15.83 7.60
CA ALA A 146 10.30 -15.37 8.77
C ALA A 146 8.90 -14.84 8.40
N ALA A 147 8.80 -14.06 7.31
CA ALA A 147 7.52 -13.59 6.80
C ALA A 147 6.66 -14.72 6.18
N LEU A 148 7.29 -15.85 5.78
CA LEU A 148 6.61 -17.03 5.25
C LEU A 148 6.28 -18.10 6.32
N SER A 149 6.63 -17.87 7.59
CA SER A 149 6.53 -18.87 8.67
C SER A 149 5.13 -19.46 8.88
N LEU A 150 4.06 -18.77 8.46
CA LEU A 150 2.69 -19.27 8.50
C LEU A 150 2.16 -19.79 7.16
N CYS A 151 3.02 -19.94 6.14
CA CYS A 151 2.63 -20.34 4.79
C CYS A 151 3.03 -21.78 4.45
N GLY A 152 3.67 -22.53 5.37
CA GLY A 152 4.24 -23.85 5.10
C GLY A 152 3.29 -24.89 4.50
N ASP A 153 1.98 -24.80 4.77
CA ASP A 153 0.97 -25.70 4.21
C ASP A 153 0.60 -25.38 2.74
N PHE A 154 1.09 -24.26 2.21
CA PHE A 154 0.73 -23.72 0.89
C PHE A 154 1.92 -23.60 -0.08
N LEU A 155 3.14 -23.84 0.40
CA LEU A 155 4.41 -23.79 -0.35
C LEU A 155 4.99 -25.22 -0.61
#